data_5a788b1b4be145ff5f6e73bf3e4469fa
#
_entry.id   5a788b1b4be145ff5f6e73bf3e4469fa
#
_cell.length_a   1.000
_cell.length_b   1.000
_cell.length_c   1.000
_cell.angle_alpha   90.00
_cell.angle_beta   90.00
_cell.angle_gamma   90.00
#
_symmetry.space_group_name_H-M   'P 1'
#
loop_
_entity.id
_entity.type
_entity.pdbx_description
1 polymer ?
#
loop_
_entity_poly.entity_id
_entity_poly.type
_entity_poly.pdbx_seq_one_letter_code
_entity_poly.pdbx_strand_id
1 'polypeptide(L)'
;VRPPTRTIARRIAGAKSIVVLCGTGCRGAAEELRALADRLKAPLIHSVKGKDIMPYDDPRWMGGIGMIGTKPDYHAIMHCDLLVMVGTDYPYSEFLPTKGAVIQIDERPQALGRRAPTALGVVGSVRPTLKLLLEHVPARSDTNFWDKVTRERRSWDEMLNRQADPARSKDRIHPQAVARAVGDLAERDAVFTFDTGLNTLWSANWIRQSDAQRIIGSFNNAAVGTAFGQANGIQALDRSRQVIALCGDGGFNMLMCEFLTAVHHKLPVKAVIYNNSAFGLITVEAESVGLPAFRQGIEFPNPDYSAFARACGGKGFKASKPEELHGAIREAFACDGPAIVDAVVAADELPNLPHLELAKIGNVALAKIKEAVLGVTG
;
A
#
# COMPACT_ATOMS: atom_id res chain seq x y z
N VAL A 1 -9.72 -28.66 -18.22
CA VAL A 1 -8.40 -29.30 -18.01
C VAL A 1 -8.10 -29.26 -16.53
N ARG A 2 -7.83 -30.41 -15.89
CA ARG A 2 -7.42 -30.44 -14.47
C ARG A 2 -6.04 -29.79 -14.32
N PRO A 3 -5.81 -28.90 -13.36
CA PRO A 3 -4.49 -28.30 -13.15
C PRO A 3 -3.45 -29.37 -12.78
N PRO A 4 -2.16 -29.20 -13.17
CA PRO A 4 -1.09 -30.18 -12.93
C PRO A 4 -0.62 -30.18 -11.48
N THR A 5 -1.54 -30.38 -10.54
CA THR A 5 -1.32 -30.27 -9.08
C THR A 5 -0.22 -31.18 -8.54
N ARG A 6 -0.08 -32.40 -9.08
CA ARG A 6 1.01 -33.32 -8.72
C ARG A 6 2.39 -32.79 -9.14
N THR A 7 2.48 -32.12 -10.28
CA THR A 7 3.74 -31.50 -10.74
C THR A 7 4.10 -30.31 -9.88
N ILE A 8 3.10 -29.46 -9.50
CA ILE A 8 3.28 -28.38 -8.56
C ILE A 8 3.77 -28.93 -7.20
N ALA A 9 3.09 -29.93 -6.66
CA ALA A 9 3.42 -30.54 -5.38
C ALA A 9 4.85 -31.10 -5.35
N ARG A 10 5.33 -31.71 -6.44
CA ARG A 10 6.70 -32.20 -6.55
C ARG A 10 7.74 -31.08 -6.52
N ARG A 11 7.49 -29.96 -7.21
CA ARG A 11 8.38 -28.80 -7.19
C ARG A 11 8.41 -28.14 -5.81
N ILE A 12 7.26 -27.99 -5.17
CA ILE A 12 7.14 -27.49 -3.80
C ILE A 12 7.91 -28.36 -2.82
N ALA A 13 7.82 -29.69 -2.93
CA ALA A 13 8.54 -30.62 -2.05
C ALA A 13 10.06 -30.49 -2.15
N GLY A 14 10.59 -30.10 -3.32
CA GLY A 14 12.04 -29.94 -3.54
C GLY A 14 12.61 -28.59 -3.11
N ALA A 15 11.78 -27.55 -2.85
CA ALA A 15 12.24 -26.23 -2.46
C ALA A 15 12.52 -26.13 -0.95
N LYS A 16 13.57 -25.42 -0.53
CA LYS A 16 13.89 -25.16 0.89
C LYS A 16 13.18 -23.93 1.43
N SER A 17 13.08 -22.88 0.63
CA SER A 17 12.43 -21.61 0.97
C SER A 17 11.34 -21.30 -0.05
N ILE A 18 10.12 -21.10 0.42
CA ILE A 18 8.94 -20.85 -0.42
C ILE A 18 8.30 -19.55 0.01
N VAL A 19 7.90 -18.72 -0.96
CA VAL A 19 7.08 -17.52 -0.76
C VAL A 19 5.84 -17.61 -1.64
N VAL A 20 4.71 -17.18 -1.13
CA VAL A 20 3.46 -17.05 -1.92
C VAL A 20 3.15 -15.57 -2.13
N LEU A 21 3.17 -15.12 -3.39
CA LEU A 21 2.79 -13.76 -3.77
C LEU A 21 1.33 -13.72 -4.22
N CYS A 22 0.52 -13.01 -3.45
CA CYS A 22 -0.93 -12.94 -3.60
C CYS A 22 -1.37 -11.65 -4.31
N GLY A 23 -2.21 -11.78 -5.34
CA GLY A 23 -2.86 -10.64 -5.99
C GLY A 23 -4.37 -10.69 -5.90
N THR A 24 -5.05 -9.81 -6.65
CA THR A 24 -6.52 -9.68 -6.61
C THR A 24 -7.28 -10.95 -6.93
N GLY A 25 -6.71 -11.87 -7.71
CA GLY A 25 -7.33 -13.18 -7.99
C GLY A 25 -7.47 -14.07 -6.76
N CYS A 26 -6.81 -13.71 -5.65
CA CYS A 26 -6.95 -14.41 -4.37
C CYS A 26 -8.19 -13.99 -3.56
N ARG A 27 -8.98 -13.01 -4.01
CA ARG A 27 -10.19 -12.61 -3.30
C ARG A 27 -11.15 -13.79 -3.15
N GLY A 28 -11.65 -13.99 -1.92
CA GLY A 28 -12.50 -15.13 -1.57
C GLY A 28 -11.77 -16.45 -1.37
N ALA A 29 -10.42 -16.46 -1.37
CA ALA A 29 -9.60 -17.65 -1.13
C ALA A 29 -8.72 -17.55 0.13
N ALA A 30 -9.09 -16.67 1.08
CA ALA A 30 -8.28 -16.42 2.29
C ALA A 30 -8.06 -17.70 3.13
N GLU A 31 -9.07 -18.54 3.27
CA GLU A 31 -8.98 -19.81 4.01
C GLU A 31 -7.99 -20.78 3.36
N GLU A 32 -8.08 -20.94 2.04
CA GLU A 32 -7.19 -21.80 1.28
C GLU A 32 -5.74 -21.28 1.28
N LEU A 33 -5.55 -19.94 1.28
CA LEU A 33 -4.23 -19.33 1.42
C LEU A 33 -3.65 -19.58 2.80
N ARG A 34 -4.43 -19.44 3.88
CA ARG A 34 -3.98 -19.77 5.24
C ARG A 34 -3.57 -21.23 5.36
N ALA A 35 -4.41 -22.12 4.86
CA ALA A 35 -4.12 -23.56 4.87
C ALA A 35 -2.85 -23.89 4.08
N LEU A 36 -2.63 -23.24 2.93
CA LEU A 36 -1.43 -23.42 2.12
C LEU A 36 -0.19 -22.90 2.85
N ALA A 37 -0.26 -21.71 3.43
CA ALA A 37 0.84 -21.10 4.19
C ALA A 37 1.25 -21.97 5.38
N ASP A 38 0.30 -22.47 6.16
CA ASP A 38 0.55 -23.34 7.30
C ASP A 38 1.18 -24.67 6.88
N ARG A 39 0.67 -25.24 5.79
CA ARG A 39 1.14 -26.53 5.27
C ARG A 39 2.56 -26.44 4.70
N LEU A 40 2.88 -25.32 4.04
CA LEU A 40 4.18 -25.09 3.41
C LEU A 40 5.20 -24.40 4.30
N LYS A 41 4.78 -23.84 5.44
CA LYS A 41 5.57 -22.89 6.22
C LYS A 41 6.10 -21.76 5.34
N ALA A 42 5.20 -21.20 4.52
CA ALA A 42 5.51 -20.19 3.51
C ALA A 42 4.83 -18.85 3.85
N PRO A 43 5.60 -17.75 3.94
CA PRO A 43 5.03 -16.41 4.13
C PRO A 43 4.14 -16.02 2.94
N LEU A 44 3.03 -15.38 3.24
CA LEU A 44 2.13 -14.76 2.27
C LEU A 44 2.50 -13.29 2.13
N ILE A 45 2.82 -12.87 0.93
CA ILE A 45 3.15 -11.49 0.57
C ILE A 45 2.15 -11.01 -0.47
N HIS A 46 1.80 -9.73 -0.46
CA HIS A 46 0.77 -9.23 -1.37
C HIS A 46 1.27 -8.15 -2.32
N SER A 47 0.66 -8.06 -3.51
CA SER A 47 0.67 -6.83 -4.30
C SER A 47 -0.21 -5.77 -3.60
N VAL A 48 -0.04 -4.47 -3.89
CA VAL A 48 -0.89 -3.43 -3.29
C VAL A 48 -2.38 -3.72 -3.47
N LYS A 49 -2.77 -4.21 -4.65
CA LYS A 49 -4.17 -4.57 -4.95
C LYS A 49 -4.67 -5.80 -4.19
N GLY A 50 -3.78 -6.55 -3.60
CA GLY A 50 -4.09 -7.72 -2.77
C GLY A 50 -4.07 -7.43 -1.27
N LYS A 51 -3.71 -6.21 -0.85
CA LYS A 51 -3.52 -5.85 0.56
C LYS A 51 -4.74 -6.19 1.43
N ASP A 52 -5.94 -6.01 0.92
CA ASP A 52 -7.22 -6.22 1.62
C ASP A 52 -7.80 -7.65 1.50
N ILE A 53 -7.00 -8.64 1.12
CA ILE A 53 -7.42 -10.06 1.04
C ILE A 53 -7.46 -10.69 2.43
N MET A 54 -6.56 -10.27 3.30
CA MET A 54 -6.45 -10.73 4.68
C MET A 54 -6.27 -9.56 5.64
N PRO A 55 -6.64 -9.70 6.92
CA PRO A 55 -6.36 -8.66 7.91
C PRO A 55 -4.85 -8.54 8.15
N TYR A 56 -4.44 -7.33 8.53
CA TYR A 56 -3.02 -6.99 8.76
C TYR A 56 -2.35 -7.86 9.82
N ASP A 57 -3.10 -8.28 10.83
CA ASP A 57 -2.63 -9.05 12.00
C ASP A 57 -2.61 -10.56 11.77
N ASP A 58 -3.03 -11.07 10.60
CA ASP A 58 -2.85 -12.49 10.30
C ASP A 58 -1.36 -12.83 10.29
N PRO A 59 -0.90 -13.78 11.13
CA PRO A 59 0.53 -14.06 11.28
C PRO A 59 1.21 -14.61 10.03
N ARG A 60 0.44 -15.00 9.01
CA ARG A 60 0.93 -15.46 7.71
C ARG A 60 1.10 -14.33 6.71
N TRP A 61 0.42 -13.20 6.95
CA TRP A 61 0.38 -12.04 6.07
C TRP A 61 1.51 -11.10 6.40
N MET A 62 2.63 -11.21 5.68
CA MET A 62 3.86 -10.51 6.04
C MET A 62 3.87 -9.04 5.63
N GLY A 63 3.27 -8.70 4.48
CA GLY A 63 3.21 -7.33 3.97
C GLY A 63 3.18 -7.28 2.46
N GLY A 64 3.57 -6.13 1.90
CA GLY A 64 3.53 -5.87 0.46
C GLY A 64 4.89 -5.95 -0.21
N ILE A 65 4.85 -6.11 -1.54
CA ILE A 65 6.01 -6.03 -2.41
C ILE A 65 5.96 -4.76 -3.28
N GLY A 66 7.12 -4.29 -3.73
CA GLY A 66 7.28 -3.12 -4.58
C GLY A 66 7.70 -1.87 -3.81
N MET A 67 7.67 -0.70 -4.44
CA MET A 67 8.03 0.57 -3.80
C MET A 67 7.24 0.85 -2.51
N ILE A 68 5.98 0.41 -2.48
CA ILE A 68 5.07 0.53 -1.33
C ILE A 68 5.07 -0.69 -0.42
N GLY A 69 6.02 -1.59 -0.61
CA GLY A 69 6.19 -2.81 0.16
C GLY A 69 7.09 -2.65 1.38
N THR A 70 7.50 -3.77 1.93
CA THR A 70 8.38 -3.84 3.10
C THR A 70 9.73 -4.46 2.76
N LYS A 71 10.78 -4.08 3.49
CA LYS A 71 12.12 -4.64 3.29
C LYS A 71 12.17 -6.14 3.58
N PRO A 72 11.54 -6.67 4.65
CA PRO A 72 11.47 -8.12 4.88
C PRO A 72 10.87 -8.89 3.72
N ASP A 73 9.79 -8.38 3.13
CA ASP A 73 9.10 -9.06 2.04
C ASP A 73 9.90 -9.04 0.75
N TYR A 74 10.56 -7.92 0.46
CA TYR A 74 11.50 -7.82 -0.65
C TYR A 74 12.63 -8.86 -0.50
N HIS A 75 13.26 -8.95 0.68
CA HIS A 75 14.31 -9.92 0.95
C HIS A 75 13.79 -11.36 0.84
N ALA A 76 12.60 -11.64 1.36
CA ALA A 76 12.01 -12.97 1.29
C ALA A 76 11.80 -13.42 -0.16
N ILE A 77 11.26 -12.57 -1.02
CA ILE A 77 11.03 -12.87 -2.44
C ILE A 77 12.35 -13.02 -3.19
N MET A 78 13.30 -12.10 -3.00
CA MET A 78 14.59 -12.12 -3.73
C MET A 78 15.47 -13.32 -3.39
N HIS A 79 15.28 -13.94 -2.21
CA HIS A 79 16.12 -15.03 -1.74
C HIS A 79 15.38 -16.37 -1.56
N CYS A 80 14.13 -16.49 -2.01
CA CYS A 80 13.44 -17.77 -2.00
C CYS A 80 13.90 -18.68 -3.14
N ASP A 81 13.86 -20.00 -2.89
CA ASP A 81 14.09 -21.01 -3.93
C ASP A 81 12.89 -21.15 -4.87
N LEU A 82 11.70 -20.90 -4.32
CA LEU A 82 10.44 -21.01 -5.05
C LEU A 82 9.49 -19.87 -4.71
N LEU A 83 9.15 -19.09 -5.72
CA LEU A 83 8.04 -18.12 -5.67
C LEU A 83 6.79 -18.73 -6.28
N VAL A 84 5.69 -18.76 -5.52
CA VAL A 84 4.38 -19.13 -6.03
C VAL A 84 3.54 -17.87 -6.20
N MET A 85 3.40 -17.40 -7.42
CA MET A 85 2.55 -16.26 -7.76
C MET A 85 1.11 -16.73 -7.94
N VAL A 86 0.18 -16.14 -7.20
CA VAL A 86 -1.21 -16.58 -7.16
C VAL A 86 -2.14 -15.41 -7.45
N GLY A 87 -2.86 -15.50 -8.55
CA GLY A 87 -3.84 -14.48 -8.95
C GLY A 87 -3.25 -13.09 -9.12
N THR A 88 -2.02 -13.02 -9.60
CA THR A 88 -1.30 -11.77 -9.82
C THR A 88 -0.46 -11.80 -11.09
N ASP A 89 -0.47 -10.66 -11.80
CA ASP A 89 0.41 -10.30 -12.90
C ASP A 89 1.25 -9.09 -12.45
N TYR A 90 2.01 -9.28 -11.35
CA TYR A 90 2.78 -8.22 -10.71
C TYR A 90 3.77 -7.56 -11.71
N PRO A 91 3.66 -6.25 -11.99
CA PRO A 91 4.28 -5.65 -13.17
C PRO A 91 5.77 -5.33 -13.05
N TYR A 92 6.31 -5.25 -11.83
CA TYR A 92 7.67 -4.77 -11.59
C TYR A 92 8.64 -5.94 -11.43
N SER A 93 9.25 -6.35 -12.53
CA SER A 93 10.13 -7.54 -12.59
C SER A 93 11.38 -7.43 -11.72
N GLU A 94 11.82 -6.22 -11.41
CA GLU A 94 12.97 -5.95 -10.53
C GLU A 94 12.74 -6.39 -9.07
N PHE A 95 11.47 -6.61 -8.68
CA PHE A 95 11.11 -7.15 -7.37
C PHE A 95 10.82 -8.66 -7.39
N LEU A 96 11.04 -9.33 -8.51
CA LEU A 96 10.86 -10.77 -8.64
C LEU A 96 12.21 -11.51 -8.62
N PRO A 97 12.27 -12.77 -8.14
CA PRO A 97 13.53 -13.45 -7.97
C PRO A 97 14.23 -13.73 -9.31
N THR A 98 15.51 -13.46 -9.36
CA THR A 98 16.35 -13.72 -10.56
C THR A 98 16.91 -15.14 -10.60
N LYS A 99 16.99 -15.84 -9.45
CA LYS A 99 17.58 -17.19 -9.30
C LYS A 99 16.58 -18.26 -8.86
N GLY A 100 15.49 -17.89 -8.22
CA GLY A 100 14.44 -18.81 -7.76
C GLY A 100 13.54 -19.29 -8.91
N ALA A 101 12.95 -20.48 -8.72
CA ALA A 101 11.91 -20.95 -9.64
C ALA A 101 10.60 -20.18 -9.39
N VAL A 102 9.83 -19.94 -10.45
CA VAL A 102 8.51 -19.30 -10.36
C VAL A 102 7.43 -20.29 -10.80
N ILE A 103 6.44 -20.50 -9.96
CA ILE A 103 5.16 -21.13 -10.33
C ILE A 103 4.11 -20.01 -10.36
N GLN A 104 3.33 -19.93 -11.44
CA GLN A 104 2.29 -18.92 -11.55
C GLN A 104 0.92 -19.56 -11.76
N ILE A 105 -0.05 -19.17 -10.94
CA ILE A 105 -1.46 -19.59 -11.02
C ILE A 105 -2.29 -18.34 -11.32
N ASP A 106 -2.92 -18.30 -12.48
CA ASP A 106 -3.82 -17.21 -12.88
C ASP A 106 -4.93 -17.76 -13.76
N GLU A 107 -6.09 -17.15 -13.72
CA GLU A 107 -7.21 -17.53 -14.61
C GLU A 107 -7.03 -17.04 -16.05
N ARG A 108 -6.15 -16.03 -16.24
CA ARG A 108 -5.82 -15.45 -17.53
C ARG A 108 -4.55 -16.09 -18.07
N PRO A 109 -4.63 -16.89 -19.13
CA PRO A 109 -3.43 -17.54 -19.72
C PRO A 109 -2.38 -16.53 -20.17
N GLN A 110 -2.78 -15.31 -20.57
CA GLN A 110 -1.87 -14.24 -21.02
C GLN A 110 -1.01 -13.65 -19.89
N ALA A 111 -1.39 -13.87 -18.62
CA ALA A 111 -0.60 -13.42 -17.47
C ALA A 111 0.60 -14.33 -17.20
N LEU A 112 0.51 -15.61 -17.62
CA LEU A 112 1.53 -16.61 -17.30
C LEU A 112 2.85 -16.33 -18.01
N GLY A 113 3.94 -16.26 -17.26
CA GLY A 113 5.29 -16.02 -17.76
C GLY A 113 5.56 -14.61 -18.29
N ARG A 114 4.59 -13.71 -18.17
CA ARG A 114 4.70 -12.34 -18.72
C ARG A 114 5.75 -11.48 -18.01
N ARG A 115 5.95 -11.69 -16.72
CA ARG A 115 6.78 -10.82 -15.86
C ARG A 115 8.06 -11.48 -15.36
N ALA A 116 8.06 -12.79 -15.27
CA ALA A 116 9.22 -13.58 -14.88
C ALA A 116 9.24 -14.90 -15.65
N PRO A 117 10.42 -15.47 -15.92
CA PRO A 117 10.52 -16.82 -16.45
C PRO A 117 9.81 -17.80 -15.52
N THR A 118 8.75 -18.42 -16.00
CA THR A 118 7.88 -19.28 -15.20
C THR A 118 8.23 -20.75 -15.45
N ALA A 119 8.67 -21.44 -14.40
CA ALA A 119 8.99 -22.85 -14.46
C ALA A 119 7.75 -23.75 -14.63
N LEU A 120 6.59 -23.23 -14.19
CA LEU A 120 5.30 -23.87 -14.39
C LEU A 120 4.17 -22.83 -14.33
N GLY A 121 3.40 -22.71 -15.42
CA GLY A 121 2.19 -21.89 -15.49
C GLY A 121 0.93 -22.75 -15.36
N VAL A 122 -0.02 -22.29 -14.58
CA VAL A 122 -1.30 -22.98 -14.33
C VAL A 122 -2.45 -22.04 -14.62
N VAL A 123 -3.25 -22.37 -15.62
CA VAL A 123 -4.50 -21.64 -15.92
C VAL A 123 -5.60 -22.20 -15.03
N GLY A 124 -6.15 -21.35 -14.16
CA GLY A 124 -7.27 -21.71 -13.29
C GLY A 124 -7.61 -20.65 -12.26
N SER A 125 -8.84 -20.64 -11.81
CA SER A 125 -9.28 -19.80 -10.70
C SER A 125 -8.56 -20.20 -9.41
N VAL A 126 -8.17 -19.21 -8.61
CA VAL A 126 -7.31 -19.42 -7.44
C VAL A 126 -7.90 -20.39 -6.44
N ARG A 127 -9.10 -20.12 -5.93
CA ARG A 127 -9.71 -20.91 -4.85
C ARG A 127 -9.83 -22.41 -5.15
N PRO A 128 -10.42 -22.87 -6.29
CA PRO A 128 -10.50 -24.28 -6.60
C PRO A 128 -9.11 -24.90 -6.88
N THR A 129 -8.18 -24.13 -7.46
CA THR A 129 -6.82 -24.62 -7.71
C THR A 129 -6.07 -24.86 -6.41
N LEU A 130 -6.18 -23.96 -5.42
CA LEU A 130 -5.56 -24.14 -4.09
C LEU A 130 -6.17 -25.32 -3.33
N LYS A 131 -7.50 -25.54 -3.40
CA LYS A 131 -8.14 -26.71 -2.81
C LYS A 131 -7.55 -28.02 -3.34
N LEU A 132 -7.46 -28.14 -4.67
CA LEU A 132 -6.85 -29.32 -5.30
C LEU A 132 -5.36 -29.46 -4.98
N LEU A 133 -4.64 -28.35 -4.87
CA LEU A 133 -3.22 -28.36 -4.52
C LEU A 133 -3.00 -28.87 -3.09
N LEU A 134 -3.82 -28.46 -2.15
CA LEU A 134 -3.78 -28.89 -0.75
C LEU A 134 -3.96 -30.40 -0.57
N GLU A 135 -4.66 -31.09 -1.48
CA GLU A 135 -4.79 -32.53 -1.46
C GLU A 135 -3.47 -33.28 -1.76
N HIS A 136 -2.55 -32.63 -2.46
CA HIS A 136 -1.34 -33.28 -2.98
C HIS A 136 -0.04 -32.74 -2.38
N VAL A 137 -0.06 -31.57 -1.76
CA VAL A 137 1.14 -30.94 -1.18
C VAL A 137 1.44 -31.55 0.18
N PRO A 138 2.66 -32.07 0.41
CA PRO A 138 3.06 -32.59 1.73
C PRO A 138 3.18 -31.45 2.75
N ALA A 139 2.87 -31.76 3.99
CA ALA A 139 3.14 -30.85 5.11
C ALA A 139 4.65 -30.76 5.35
N ARG A 140 5.12 -29.53 5.64
CA ARG A 140 6.52 -29.26 5.95
C ARG A 140 6.70 -29.05 7.45
N SER A 141 7.80 -29.56 7.99
CA SER A 141 8.20 -29.38 9.38
C SER A 141 9.30 -28.33 9.56
N ASP A 142 10.08 -28.04 8.50
CA ASP A 142 11.13 -27.02 8.55
C ASP A 142 10.52 -25.61 8.56
N THR A 143 10.76 -24.87 9.63
CA THR A 143 10.28 -23.50 9.85
C THR A 143 11.37 -22.44 9.74
N ASN A 144 12.62 -22.81 9.48
CA ASN A 144 13.76 -21.88 9.54
C ASN A 144 13.57 -20.62 8.70
N PHE A 145 13.09 -20.79 7.47
CA PHE A 145 12.82 -19.65 6.58
C PHE A 145 11.64 -18.80 7.07
N TRP A 146 10.54 -19.46 7.48
CA TRP A 146 9.38 -18.81 8.07
C TRP A 146 9.76 -17.98 9.30
N ASP A 147 10.50 -18.60 10.24
CA ASP A 147 10.89 -17.94 11.49
C ASP A 147 11.81 -16.75 11.24
N LYS A 148 12.68 -16.82 10.23
CA LYS A 148 13.52 -15.71 9.80
C LYS A 148 12.65 -14.54 9.30
N VAL A 149 11.76 -14.77 8.34
CA VAL A 149 10.90 -13.72 7.77
C VAL A 149 9.99 -13.11 8.84
N THR A 150 9.43 -13.94 9.72
CA THR A 150 8.59 -13.48 10.83
C THR A 150 9.34 -12.57 11.80
N ARG A 151 10.60 -12.90 12.15
CA ARG A 151 11.41 -12.01 12.99
C ARG A 151 11.71 -10.67 12.32
N GLU A 152 12.08 -10.70 11.04
CA GLU A 152 12.33 -9.49 10.27
C GLU A 152 11.06 -8.62 10.17
N ARG A 153 9.89 -9.24 9.99
CA ARG A 153 8.59 -8.56 9.98
C ARG A 153 8.29 -7.89 11.31
N ARG A 154 8.51 -8.56 12.45
CA ARG A 154 8.30 -7.96 13.78
C ARG A 154 9.17 -6.73 13.99
N SER A 155 10.47 -6.81 13.66
CA SER A 155 11.38 -5.66 13.75
C SER A 155 10.94 -4.51 12.84
N TRP A 156 10.40 -4.81 11.66
CA TRP A 156 9.83 -3.83 10.75
C TRP A 156 8.59 -3.15 11.35
N ASP A 157 7.67 -3.93 11.92
CA ASP A 157 6.46 -3.41 12.56
C ASP A 157 6.77 -2.53 13.77
N GLU A 158 7.79 -2.88 14.55
CA GLU A 158 8.27 -2.05 15.66
C GLU A 158 8.82 -0.71 15.15
N MET A 159 9.56 -0.72 14.04
CA MET A 159 10.03 0.50 13.39
C MET A 159 8.86 1.35 12.90
N LEU A 160 7.88 0.76 12.20
CA LEU A 160 6.69 1.47 11.73
C LEU A 160 5.91 2.08 12.90
N ASN A 161 5.80 1.38 14.05
CA ASN A 161 5.14 1.90 15.24
C ASN A 161 5.86 3.14 15.78
N ARG A 162 7.19 3.09 15.90
CA ARG A 162 7.97 4.25 16.35
C ARG A 162 7.83 5.45 15.40
N GLN A 163 7.78 5.20 14.10
CA GLN A 163 7.63 6.28 13.10
C GLN A 163 6.25 6.93 13.11
N ALA A 164 5.21 6.18 13.47
CA ALA A 164 3.84 6.69 13.56
C ALA A 164 3.49 7.29 14.93
N ASP A 165 4.41 7.26 15.90
CA ASP A 165 4.17 7.82 17.24
C ASP A 165 4.02 9.35 17.15
N PRO A 166 2.88 9.93 17.53
CA PRO A 166 2.70 11.37 17.56
C PRO A 166 3.70 12.10 18.47
N ALA A 167 4.22 11.42 19.51
CA ALA A 167 5.21 11.97 20.42
C ALA A 167 6.61 12.15 19.77
N ARG A 168 6.82 11.63 18.56
CA ARG A 168 8.07 11.77 17.81
C ARG A 168 8.43 13.24 17.54
N SER A 169 7.45 14.10 17.37
CA SER A 169 7.63 15.54 17.21
C SER A 169 6.53 16.31 17.94
N LYS A 170 6.87 17.49 18.49
CA LYS A 170 5.89 18.40 19.09
C LYS A 170 5.36 19.45 18.09
N ASP A 171 6.10 19.71 17.04
CA ASP A 171 5.88 20.88 16.20
C ASP A 171 5.29 20.55 14.82
N ARG A 172 5.39 19.29 14.39
CA ARG A 172 4.92 18.89 13.05
C ARG A 172 4.33 17.49 13.03
N ILE A 173 3.34 17.31 12.19
CA ILE A 173 2.70 16.01 11.96
C ILE A 173 3.54 15.21 10.96
N HIS A 174 3.94 14.01 11.34
CA HIS A 174 4.53 13.05 10.40
C HIS A 174 3.42 12.34 9.62
N PRO A 175 3.55 12.14 8.29
CA PRO A 175 2.49 11.53 7.49
C PRO A 175 2.16 10.09 7.91
N GLN A 176 3.11 9.37 8.52
CA GLN A 176 2.88 8.05 9.10
C GLN A 176 1.84 8.09 10.23
N ALA A 177 1.86 9.13 11.06
CA ALA A 177 0.90 9.31 12.13
C ALA A 177 -0.51 9.56 11.58
N VAL A 178 -0.65 10.27 10.44
CA VAL A 178 -1.94 10.46 9.76
C VAL A 178 -2.49 9.11 9.31
N ALA A 179 -1.70 8.31 8.59
CA ALA A 179 -2.14 7.00 8.10
C ALA A 179 -2.54 6.06 9.27
N ARG A 180 -1.77 6.08 10.37
CA ARG A 180 -2.07 5.29 11.55
C ARG A 180 -3.36 5.74 12.21
N ALA A 181 -3.54 7.03 12.46
CA ALA A 181 -4.74 7.59 13.09
C ALA A 181 -6.00 7.32 12.25
N VAL A 182 -5.90 7.42 10.92
CA VAL A 182 -7.00 7.04 10.01
C VAL A 182 -7.36 5.57 10.16
N GLY A 183 -6.36 4.67 10.13
CA GLY A 183 -6.60 3.24 10.28
C GLY A 183 -7.21 2.85 11.63
N ASP A 184 -6.76 3.49 12.72
CA ASP A 184 -7.20 3.21 14.08
C ASP A 184 -8.62 3.75 14.36
N LEU A 185 -9.06 4.82 13.66
CA LEU A 185 -10.37 5.46 13.84
C LEU A 185 -11.40 5.02 12.80
N ALA A 186 -11.00 4.36 11.73
CA ALA A 186 -11.89 3.90 10.68
C ALA A 186 -12.80 2.77 11.16
N GLU A 187 -14.04 2.75 10.65
CA GLU A 187 -14.96 1.65 10.88
C GLU A 187 -14.41 0.32 10.36
N ARG A 188 -14.83 -0.78 10.99
CA ARG A 188 -14.32 -2.11 10.70
C ARG A 188 -14.49 -2.54 9.24
N ASP A 189 -15.48 -2.03 8.55
CA ASP A 189 -15.79 -2.33 7.15
C ASP A 189 -15.58 -1.13 6.21
N ALA A 190 -14.87 -0.10 6.64
CA ALA A 190 -14.60 1.11 5.86
C ALA A 190 -13.97 0.78 4.51
N VAL A 191 -14.20 1.64 3.53
CA VAL A 191 -13.51 1.60 2.24
C VAL A 191 -12.53 2.76 2.15
N PHE A 192 -11.27 2.46 1.93
CA PHE A 192 -10.22 3.44 1.67
C PHE A 192 -10.01 3.60 0.17
N THR A 193 -10.02 4.83 -0.32
CA THR A 193 -9.53 5.14 -1.65
C THR A 193 -8.18 5.84 -1.57
N PHE A 194 -7.19 5.29 -2.26
CA PHE A 194 -5.82 5.81 -2.26
C PHE A 194 -5.57 6.60 -3.53
N ASP A 195 -5.09 7.82 -3.37
CA ASP A 195 -4.57 8.59 -4.48
C ASP A 195 -3.14 8.15 -4.83
N THR A 196 -2.63 8.61 -5.96
CA THR A 196 -1.24 8.37 -6.36
C THR A 196 -0.33 9.46 -5.81
N GLY A 197 0.73 9.04 -5.12
CA GLY A 197 1.70 9.93 -4.49
C GLY A 197 2.32 9.33 -3.23
N LEU A 198 3.02 10.16 -2.44
CA LEU A 198 3.57 9.73 -1.15
C LEU A 198 2.49 9.28 -0.16
N ASN A 199 1.29 9.88 -0.24
CA ASN A 199 0.13 9.45 0.55
C ASN A 199 -0.19 7.95 0.39
N THR A 200 0.01 7.38 -0.81
CA THR A 200 -0.15 5.94 -1.05
C THR A 200 0.89 5.13 -0.29
N LEU A 201 2.16 5.57 -0.28
CA LEU A 201 3.23 4.89 0.45
C LEU A 201 2.95 4.89 1.96
N TRP A 202 2.52 6.04 2.49
CA TRP A 202 2.15 6.17 3.90
C TRP A 202 0.95 5.31 4.23
N SER A 203 -0.12 5.40 3.46
CA SER A 203 -1.36 4.66 3.71
C SER A 203 -1.18 3.15 3.58
N ALA A 204 -0.43 2.69 2.56
CA ALA A 204 -0.19 1.27 2.35
C ALA A 204 0.63 0.61 3.47
N ASN A 205 1.54 1.34 4.11
CA ASN A 205 2.41 0.79 5.15
C ASN A 205 1.85 0.95 6.57
N TRP A 206 1.11 2.04 6.86
CA TRP A 206 0.69 2.35 8.24
C TRP A 206 -0.78 2.08 8.52
N ILE A 207 -1.66 1.95 7.51
CA ILE A 207 -3.03 1.48 7.75
C ILE A 207 -3.02 -0.03 7.99
N ARG A 208 -3.46 -0.43 9.17
CA ARG A 208 -3.68 -1.82 9.57
C ARG A 208 -5.13 -2.21 9.28
N GLN A 209 -5.37 -2.67 8.06
CA GLN A 209 -6.72 -3.02 7.65
C GLN A 209 -7.26 -4.26 8.37
N SER A 210 -8.57 -4.26 8.61
CA SER A 210 -9.33 -5.42 9.07
C SER A 210 -9.63 -6.39 7.90
N ASP A 211 -10.29 -7.48 8.20
CA ASP A 211 -10.77 -8.46 7.22
C ASP A 211 -11.97 -7.97 6.36
N ALA A 212 -12.69 -6.95 6.84
CA ALA A 212 -13.87 -6.40 6.16
C ALA A 212 -13.58 -5.10 5.38
N GLN A 213 -12.48 -4.40 5.70
CA GLN A 213 -12.07 -3.18 5.02
C GLN A 213 -11.61 -3.45 3.59
N ARG A 214 -11.81 -2.46 2.72
CA ARG A 214 -11.44 -2.53 1.32
C ARG A 214 -10.51 -1.38 0.95
N ILE A 215 -9.61 -1.65 0.01
CA ILE A 215 -8.65 -0.68 -0.51
C ILE A 215 -8.81 -0.59 -2.03
N ILE A 216 -9.05 0.62 -2.52
CA ILE A 216 -9.26 0.92 -3.93
C ILE A 216 -8.33 2.06 -4.34
N GLY A 217 -7.83 2.05 -5.56
CA GLY A 217 -6.96 3.09 -6.10
C GLY A 217 -6.59 2.82 -7.55
N SER A 218 -5.99 3.80 -8.20
CA SER A 218 -5.51 3.68 -9.59
C SER A 218 -4.17 2.95 -9.67
N PHE A 219 -4.07 1.75 -9.07
CA PHE A 219 -2.80 1.03 -8.93
C PHE A 219 -2.23 0.44 -10.24
N ASN A 220 -2.97 0.44 -11.34
CA ASN A 220 -2.44 -0.02 -12.63
C ASN A 220 -1.80 1.12 -13.43
N ASN A 221 -2.40 2.31 -13.36
CA ASN A 221 -2.02 3.46 -14.19
C ASN A 221 -1.45 4.61 -13.36
N ALA A 222 -1.47 4.50 -12.03
CA ALA A 222 -0.97 5.52 -11.11
C ALA A 222 -1.54 6.93 -11.42
N ALA A 223 -2.85 7.00 -11.69
CA ALA A 223 -3.51 8.27 -12.00
C ALA A 223 -3.67 9.11 -10.74
N VAL A 224 -3.12 10.33 -10.76
CA VAL A 224 -3.19 11.31 -9.68
C VAL A 224 -4.57 11.99 -9.66
N GLY A 225 -5.08 12.33 -8.48
CA GLY A 225 -6.35 13.06 -8.30
C GLY A 225 -7.59 12.17 -8.25
N THR A 226 -7.45 10.84 -8.37
CA THR A 226 -8.60 9.95 -8.56
C THR A 226 -9.29 9.50 -7.26
N ALA A 227 -8.64 9.63 -6.11
CA ALA A 227 -9.15 9.07 -4.85
C ALA A 227 -10.52 9.62 -4.45
N PHE A 228 -10.71 10.95 -4.53
CA PHE A 228 -11.96 11.56 -4.10
C PHE A 228 -13.13 11.22 -5.04
N GLY A 229 -12.91 11.23 -6.35
CA GLY A 229 -13.93 10.80 -7.33
C GLY A 229 -14.32 9.33 -7.17
N GLN A 230 -13.35 8.44 -6.90
CA GLN A 230 -13.63 7.03 -6.58
C GLN A 230 -14.45 6.90 -5.29
N ALA A 231 -14.13 7.69 -4.25
CA ALA A 231 -14.86 7.70 -3.01
C ALA A 231 -16.31 8.14 -3.20
N ASN A 232 -16.57 9.17 -4.00
CA ASN A 232 -17.92 9.60 -4.37
C ASN A 232 -18.71 8.47 -5.04
N GLY A 233 -18.09 7.77 -6.00
CA GLY A 233 -18.73 6.65 -6.70
C GLY A 233 -19.06 5.49 -5.75
N ILE A 234 -18.16 5.13 -4.85
CA ILE A 234 -18.37 4.07 -3.86
C ILE A 234 -19.49 4.45 -2.88
N GLN A 235 -19.45 5.69 -2.37
CA GLN A 235 -20.45 6.17 -1.43
C GLN A 235 -21.86 6.29 -2.05
N ALA A 236 -21.90 6.57 -3.35
CA ALA A 236 -23.18 6.58 -4.09
C ALA A 236 -23.78 5.17 -4.23
N LEU A 237 -22.93 4.14 -4.36
CA LEU A 237 -23.35 2.73 -4.44
C LEU A 237 -23.76 2.18 -3.07
N ASP A 238 -23.05 2.54 -2.01
CA ASP A 238 -23.33 2.09 -0.65
C ASP A 238 -23.20 3.25 0.35
N ARG A 239 -24.35 3.80 0.74
CA ARG A 239 -24.42 4.94 1.65
C ARG A 239 -24.24 4.56 3.11
N SER A 240 -24.31 3.28 3.45
CA SER A 240 -24.19 2.78 4.82
C SER A 240 -22.74 2.59 5.27
N ARG A 241 -21.82 2.41 4.31
CA ARG A 241 -20.40 2.21 4.61
C ARG A 241 -19.66 3.53 4.76
N GLN A 242 -18.71 3.55 5.69
CA GLN A 242 -17.77 4.65 5.76
C GLN A 242 -16.81 4.60 4.57
N VAL A 243 -16.69 5.71 3.84
CA VAL A 243 -15.74 5.85 2.71
C VAL A 243 -14.77 6.97 3.01
N ILE A 244 -13.48 6.65 2.99
CA ILE A 244 -12.39 7.55 3.33
C ILE A 244 -11.46 7.71 2.13
N ALA A 245 -11.36 8.93 1.59
CA ALA A 245 -10.44 9.27 0.54
C ALA A 245 -9.12 9.78 1.13
N LEU A 246 -8.01 9.11 0.81
CA LEU A 246 -6.67 9.45 1.24
C LEU A 246 -5.95 10.15 0.08
N CYS A 247 -5.92 11.47 0.13
CA CYS A 247 -5.47 12.31 -0.96
C CYS A 247 -4.14 12.99 -0.63
N GLY A 248 -3.22 13.07 -1.60
CA GLY A 248 -2.21 14.11 -1.57
C GLY A 248 -2.84 15.46 -1.91
N ASP A 249 -2.27 16.56 -1.40
CA ASP A 249 -2.75 17.92 -1.68
C ASP A 249 -2.75 18.23 -3.18
N GLY A 250 -1.67 17.93 -3.89
CA GLY A 250 -1.59 18.12 -5.33
C GLY A 250 -2.62 17.30 -6.11
N GLY A 251 -2.87 16.05 -5.71
CA GLY A 251 -3.91 15.22 -6.30
C GLY A 251 -5.31 15.74 -6.00
N PHE A 252 -5.57 16.17 -4.77
CA PHE A 252 -6.86 16.75 -4.41
C PHE A 252 -7.13 18.04 -5.18
N ASN A 253 -6.13 18.90 -5.37
CA ASN A 253 -6.26 20.14 -6.13
C ASN A 253 -6.73 19.91 -7.58
N MET A 254 -6.34 18.80 -8.20
CA MET A 254 -6.75 18.49 -9.59
C MET A 254 -8.25 18.27 -9.74
N LEU A 255 -8.91 17.70 -8.72
CA LEU A 255 -10.33 17.36 -8.74
C LEU A 255 -11.07 17.86 -7.48
N MET A 256 -10.60 18.93 -6.83
CA MET A 256 -11.21 19.45 -5.61
C MET A 256 -12.68 19.88 -5.80
N CYS A 257 -13.07 20.23 -7.03
CA CYS A 257 -14.46 20.58 -7.37
C CYS A 257 -15.42 19.40 -7.17
N GLU A 258 -14.94 18.15 -7.18
CA GLU A 258 -15.77 16.97 -6.88
C GLU A 258 -16.26 16.92 -5.42
N PHE A 259 -15.73 17.77 -4.54
CA PHE A 259 -16.29 17.97 -3.22
C PHE A 259 -17.72 18.57 -3.28
N LEU A 260 -17.98 19.44 -4.26
CA LEU A 260 -19.34 19.95 -4.52
C LEU A 260 -20.29 18.83 -4.95
N THR A 261 -19.81 17.85 -5.72
CA THR A 261 -20.57 16.65 -6.06
C THR A 261 -20.99 15.88 -4.80
N ALA A 262 -20.07 15.69 -3.86
CA ALA A 262 -20.38 15.04 -2.57
C ALA A 262 -21.41 15.84 -1.76
N VAL A 263 -21.27 17.16 -1.70
CA VAL A 263 -22.22 18.04 -1.00
C VAL A 263 -23.60 18.01 -1.65
N HIS A 264 -23.67 18.17 -2.97
CA HIS A 264 -24.91 18.18 -3.73
C HIS A 264 -25.70 16.87 -3.55
N HIS A 265 -25.00 15.74 -3.64
CA HIS A 265 -25.62 14.41 -3.49
C HIS A 265 -25.69 13.91 -2.05
N LYS A 266 -25.28 14.72 -1.07
CA LYS A 266 -25.25 14.38 0.36
C LYS A 266 -24.51 13.06 0.61
N LEU A 267 -23.35 12.88 -0.02
CA LEU A 267 -22.50 11.70 0.16
C LEU A 267 -21.58 11.92 1.37
N PRO A 268 -21.64 11.11 2.42
CA PRO A 268 -20.85 11.34 3.64
C PRO A 268 -19.37 10.95 3.53
N VAL A 269 -18.77 11.16 2.37
CA VAL A 269 -17.34 10.88 2.11
C VAL A 269 -16.45 11.71 3.03
N LYS A 270 -15.39 11.09 3.54
CA LYS A 270 -14.38 11.73 4.37
C LYS A 270 -13.07 11.82 3.59
N ALA A 271 -12.65 13.03 3.23
CA ALA A 271 -11.33 13.24 2.63
C ALA A 271 -10.29 13.55 3.71
N VAL A 272 -9.18 12.83 3.72
CA VAL A 272 -8.00 13.16 4.53
C VAL A 272 -6.89 13.56 3.58
N ILE A 273 -6.49 14.82 3.67
CA ILE A 273 -5.49 15.42 2.77
C ILE A 273 -4.14 15.45 3.49
N TYR A 274 -3.15 14.78 2.92
CA TYR A 274 -1.74 14.90 3.31
C TYR A 274 -1.19 16.18 2.68
N ASN A 275 -1.27 17.28 3.40
CA ASN A 275 -0.90 18.60 2.92
C ASN A 275 0.56 18.90 3.22
N ASN A 276 1.43 18.69 2.22
CA ASN A 276 2.86 19.01 2.28
C ASN A 276 3.27 20.12 1.29
N SER A 277 2.31 20.74 0.60
CA SER A 277 2.52 21.79 -0.41
C SER A 277 3.42 21.39 -1.57
N ALA A 278 3.47 20.08 -1.92
CA ALA A 278 4.35 19.59 -2.98
C ALA A 278 3.91 18.27 -3.60
N PHE A 279 4.31 18.03 -4.85
CA PHE A 279 4.33 16.70 -5.47
C PHE A 279 5.53 15.90 -4.96
N GLY A 280 5.51 15.51 -3.67
CA GLY A 280 6.66 14.95 -2.96
C GLY A 280 7.22 13.65 -3.57
N LEU A 281 6.43 12.83 -4.25
CA LEU A 281 6.93 11.62 -4.91
C LEU A 281 7.92 11.96 -6.03
N ILE A 282 7.69 13.03 -6.78
CA ILE A 282 8.59 13.49 -7.85
C ILE A 282 9.94 13.91 -7.25
N THR A 283 9.94 14.57 -6.09
CA THR A 283 11.16 14.90 -5.35
C THR A 283 11.96 13.63 -5.01
N VAL A 284 11.30 12.63 -4.41
CA VAL A 284 11.94 11.38 -4.01
C VAL A 284 12.52 10.64 -5.22
N GLU A 285 11.80 10.59 -6.34
CA GLU A 285 12.27 9.94 -7.57
C GLU A 285 13.49 10.66 -8.15
N ALA A 286 13.47 11.99 -8.27
CA ALA A 286 14.61 12.75 -8.78
C ALA A 286 15.85 12.55 -7.90
N GLU A 287 15.72 12.71 -6.58
CA GLU A 287 16.82 12.57 -5.63
C GLU A 287 17.39 11.13 -5.61
N SER A 288 16.54 10.12 -5.81
CA SER A 288 16.97 8.71 -5.83
C SER A 288 17.94 8.37 -6.97
N VAL A 289 17.94 9.17 -8.04
CA VAL A 289 18.88 9.05 -9.18
C VAL A 289 19.96 10.14 -9.17
N GLY A 290 20.09 10.90 -8.10
CA GLY A 290 21.13 11.92 -7.92
C GLY A 290 20.87 13.24 -8.68
N LEU A 291 19.61 13.48 -9.06
CA LEU A 291 19.18 14.73 -9.66
C LEU A 291 18.60 15.67 -8.61
N PRO A 292 18.90 16.99 -8.68
CA PRO A 292 18.26 17.97 -7.80
C PRO A 292 16.76 18.05 -8.09
N ALA A 293 15.95 18.23 -7.06
CA ALA A 293 14.52 18.45 -7.24
C ALA A 293 14.27 19.87 -7.81
N PHE A 294 13.45 19.96 -8.85
CA PHE A 294 13.05 21.24 -9.41
C PHE A 294 11.87 21.81 -8.63
N ARG A 295 12.16 22.43 -7.48
CA ARG A 295 11.17 22.89 -6.49
C ARG A 295 10.12 23.83 -7.09
N GLN A 296 10.50 24.76 -7.95
CA GLN A 296 9.58 25.68 -8.64
C GLN A 296 8.50 24.98 -9.46
N GLY A 297 8.75 23.76 -9.95
CA GLY A 297 7.78 22.94 -10.68
C GLY A 297 7.02 21.94 -9.81
N ILE A 298 7.44 21.77 -8.56
CA ILE A 298 6.91 20.72 -7.66
C ILE A 298 6.16 21.32 -6.48
N GLU A 299 6.64 22.44 -5.93
CA GLU A 299 6.06 23.12 -4.77
C GLU A 299 4.99 24.12 -5.22
N PHE A 300 3.91 24.22 -4.46
CA PHE A 300 2.80 25.11 -4.76
C PHE A 300 2.08 25.56 -3.49
N PRO A 301 1.49 26.78 -3.48
CA PRO A 301 0.66 27.20 -2.36
C PRO A 301 -0.67 26.47 -2.36
N ASN A 302 -1.11 26.04 -1.19
CA ASN A 302 -2.40 25.42 -0.99
C ASN A 302 -3.42 26.39 -0.39
N PRO A 303 -4.72 26.23 -0.71
CA PRO A 303 -5.77 26.87 0.05
C PRO A 303 -5.87 26.25 1.45
N ASP A 304 -6.56 26.89 2.37
CA ASP A 304 -7.05 26.24 3.57
C ASP A 304 -8.20 25.29 3.18
N TYR A 305 -7.92 23.99 3.10
CA TYR A 305 -8.90 22.99 2.67
C TYR A 305 -10.06 22.86 3.66
N SER A 306 -9.84 23.16 4.94
CA SER A 306 -10.91 23.18 5.91
C SER A 306 -11.89 24.33 5.67
N ALA A 307 -11.39 25.50 5.33
CA ALA A 307 -12.21 26.65 4.93
C ALA A 307 -12.92 26.40 3.59
N PHE A 308 -12.24 25.81 2.62
CA PHE A 308 -12.83 25.39 1.35
C PHE A 308 -14.02 24.45 1.56
N ALA A 309 -13.87 23.41 2.41
CA ALA A 309 -14.96 22.49 2.71
C ALA A 309 -16.20 23.22 3.26
N ARG A 310 -15.99 24.13 4.20
CA ARG A 310 -17.08 24.95 4.78
C ARG A 310 -17.73 25.88 3.76
N ALA A 311 -16.93 26.50 2.89
CA ALA A 311 -17.44 27.35 1.82
C ALA A 311 -18.31 26.58 0.83
N CYS A 312 -18.00 25.32 0.56
CA CYS A 312 -18.80 24.42 -0.28
C CYS A 312 -20.06 23.88 0.42
N GLY A 313 -20.27 24.11 1.71
CA GLY A 313 -21.42 23.59 2.48
C GLY A 313 -21.16 22.23 3.16
N GLY A 314 -19.93 21.72 3.15
CA GLY A 314 -19.51 20.55 3.91
C GLY A 314 -18.89 20.90 5.27
N LYS A 315 -18.17 19.95 5.85
CA LYS A 315 -17.45 20.13 7.12
C LYS A 315 -15.94 20.17 6.85
N GLY A 316 -15.23 21.05 7.56
CA GLY A 316 -13.79 21.21 7.40
C GLY A 316 -13.08 21.23 8.76
N PHE A 317 -12.09 20.37 8.88
CA PHE A 317 -11.24 20.20 10.04
C PHE A 317 -9.79 20.41 9.64
N LYS A 318 -8.97 20.96 10.53
CA LYS A 318 -7.55 21.21 10.27
C LYS A 318 -6.73 20.67 11.42
N ALA A 319 -5.62 20.05 11.09
CA ALA A 319 -4.59 19.65 12.03
C ALA A 319 -3.24 20.13 11.53
N SER A 320 -2.57 20.98 12.29
CA SER A 320 -1.24 21.53 12.02
C SER A 320 -0.21 21.06 13.04
N LYS A 321 -0.68 20.51 14.17
CA LYS A 321 0.14 19.98 15.25
C LYS A 321 -0.28 18.54 15.61
N PRO A 322 0.66 17.72 16.10
CA PRO A 322 0.38 16.30 16.42
C PRO A 322 -0.80 16.10 17.36
N GLU A 323 -0.97 16.95 18.38
CA GLU A 323 -2.06 16.88 19.35
C GLU A 323 -3.45 17.13 18.75
N GLU A 324 -3.55 17.83 17.63
CA GLU A 324 -4.81 18.16 16.95
C GLU A 324 -5.30 17.00 16.06
N LEU A 325 -4.36 16.16 15.56
CA LEU A 325 -4.61 15.19 14.50
C LEU A 325 -5.74 14.22 14.82
N HIS A 326 -5.65 13.57 15.99
CA HIS A 326 -6.62 12.54 16.39
C HIS A 326 -8.02 13.13 16.60
N GLY A 327 -8.11 14.36 17.15
CA GLY A 327 -9.35 15.10 17.33
C GLY A 327 -10.00 15.43 15.98
N ALA A 328 -9.25 16.03 15.07
CA ALA A 328 -9.72 16.42 13.74
C ALA A 328 -10.26 15.22 12.92
N ILE A 329 -9.55 14.09 12.92
CA ILE A 329 -10.00 12.89 12.22
C ILE A 329 -11.27 12.31 12.87
N ARG A 330 -11.30 12.20 14.19
CA ARG A 330 -12.46 11.66 14.92
C ARG A 330 -13.72 12.51 14.69
N GLU A 331 -13.62 13.81 14.78
CA GLU A 331 -14.74 14.72 14.51
C GLU A 331 -15.22 14.64 13.06
N ALA A 332 -14.28 14.56 12.09
CA ALA A 332 -14.62 14.39 10.70
C ALA A 332 -15.36 13.07 10.44
N PHE A 333 -14.92 11.97 11.07
CA PHE A 333 -15.54 10.66 10.88
C PHE A 333 -16.91 10.56 11.53
N ALA A 334 -17.11 11.28 12.63
CA ALA A 334 -18.38 11.31 13.36
C ALA A 334 -19.43 12.26 12.75
N CYS A 335 -19.05 13.20 11.89
CA CYS A 335 -20.00 14.18 11.37
C CYS A 335 -20.86 13.60 10.24
N ASP A 336 -22.10 14.07 10.14
CA ASP A 336 -22.97 13.80 9.00
C ASP A 336 -22.49 14.58 7.75
N GLY A 337 -22.60 13.94 6.58
CA GLY A 337 -22.25 14.55 5.28
C GLY A 337 -20.75 14.56 4.97
N PRO A 338 -20.38 15.19 3.84
CA PRO A 338 -19.00 15.20 3.37
C PRO A 338 -18.11 16.09 4.25
N ALA A 339 -16.88 15.60 4.51
CA ALA A 339 -15.92 16.30 5.34
C ALA A 339 -14.50 16.23 4.76
N ILE A 340 -13.72 17.27 5.03
CA ILE A 340 -12.28 17.34 4.73
C ILE A 340 -11.51 17.49 6.05
N VAL A 341 -10.49 16.67 6.22
CA VAL A 341 -9.41 16.86 7.19
C VAL A 341 -8.18 17.36 6.44
N ASP A 342 -7.80 18.60 6.68
CA ASP A 342 -6.55 19.22 6.20
C ASP A 342 -5.43 18.90 7.21
N ALA A 343 -4.67 17.84 6.96
CA ALA A 343 -3.54 17.45 7.79
C ALA A 343 -2.24 18.03 7.22
N VAL A 344 -1.73 19.11 7.83
CA VAL A 344 -0.47 19.76 7.44
C VAL A 344 0.69 18.89 7.91
N VAL A 345 1.35 18.23 6.96
CA VAL A 345 2.39 17.23 7.26
C VAL A 345 3.80 17.72 6.91
N ALA A 346 4.80 17.11 7.56
CA ALA A 346 6.20 17.34 7.25
C ALA A 346 6.51 17.04 5.79
N ALA A 347 7.03 18.01 5.05
CA ALA A 347 7.34 17.89 3.62
C ALA A 347 8.65 17.14 3.35
N ASP A 348 9.56 17.09 4.34
CA ASP A 348 10.90 16.50 4.26
C ASP A 348 10.94 15.02 4.71
N GLU A 349 9.79 14.42 4.99
CA GLU A 349 9.73 13.01 5.40
C GLU A 349 9.98 12.08 4.21
N LEU A 350 10.97 11.20 4.37
CA LEU A 350 11.32 10.23 3.33
C LEU A 350 10.63 8.88 3.56
N PRO A 351 10.11 8.23 2.51
CA PRO A 351 9.51 6.91 2.64
C PRO A 351 10.56 5.82 2.86
N ASN A 352 10.15 4.76 3.57
CA ASN A 352 10.97 3.54 3.73
C ASN A 352 10.91 2.71 2.45
N LEU A 353 11.78 2.99 1.48
CA LEU A 353 11.81 2.21 0.24
C LEU A 353 12.51 0.86 0.48
N PRO A 354 11.87 -0.29 0.15
CA PRO A 354 12.38 -1.62 0.49
C PRO A 354 13.72 -1.97 -0.16
N HIS A 355 14.01 -1.37 -1.30
CA HIS A 355 15.17 -1.67 -2.16
C HIS A 355 16.20 -0.53 -2.17
N LEU A 356 16.20 0.34 -1.13
CA LEU A 356 17.25 1.36 -1.03
C LEU A 356 18.62 0.70 -0.86
N GLU A 357 19.34 0.62 -1.95
CA GLU A 357 20.76 0.27 -1.96
C GLU A 357 21.60 1.46 -1.43
N LEU A 358 22.78 1.17 -0.87
CA LEU A 358 23.75 2.20 -0.43
C LEU A 358 24.05 3.22 -1.53
N ALA A 359 24.04 2.80 -2.80
CA ALA A 359 24.20 3.68 -3.95
C ALA A 359 23.10 4.75 -4.05
N LYS A 360 21.85 4.43 -3.75
CA LYS A 360 20.74 5.40 -3.76
C LYS A 360 20.82 6.39 -2.62
N ILE A 361 21.34 5.99 -1.46
CA ILE A 361 21.63 6.90 -0.36
C ILE A 361 22.71 7.91 -0.79
N GLY A 362 23.75 7.45 -1.47
CA GLY A 362 24.78 8.31 -2.07
C GLY A 362 24.21 9.28 -3.12
N ASN A 363 23.25 8.82 -3.93
CA ASN A 363 22.58 9.67 -4.92
C ASN A 363 21.75 10.78 -4.27
N VAL A 364 21.00 10.48 -3.21
CA VAL A 364 20.25 11.51 -2.45
C VAL A 364 21.20 12.56 -1.87
N ALA A 365 22.32 12.14 -1.28
CA ALA A 365 23.33 13.08 -0.80
C ALA A 365 23.92 13.94 -1.93
N LEU A 366 24.20 13.33 -3.09
CA LEU A 366 24.68 14.03 -4.28
C LEU A 366 23.63 15.04 -4.81
N ALA A 367 22.36 14.67 -4.83
CA ALA A 367 21.27 15.56 -5.21
C ALA A 367 21.21 16.80 -4.31
N LYS A 368 21.31 16.61 -2.98
CA LYS A 368 21.33 17.72 -2.01
C LYS A 368 22.55 18.64 -2.18
N ILE A 369 23.72 18.10 -2.47
CA ILE A 369 24.90 18.90 -2.79
C ILE A 369 24.67 19.73 -4.07
N LYS A 370 24.12 19.12 -5.11
CA LYS A 370 23.78 19.82 -6.36
C LYS A 370 22.73 20.92 -6.14
N GLU A 371 21.72 20.68 -5.35
CA GLU A 371 20.71 21.68 -4.97
C GLU A 371 21.39 22.89 -4.28
N ALA A 372 22.27 22.65 -3.33
CA ALA A 372 23.00 23.69 -2.64
C ALA A 372 23.91 24.50 -3.58
N VAL A 373 24.61 23.83 -4.50
CA VAL A 373 25.52 24.49 -5.47
C VAL A 373 24.74 25.29 -6.51
N LEU A 374 23.58 24.81 -6.95
CA LEU A 374 22.76 25.47 -7.96
C LEU A 374 21.86 26.59 -7.38
N GLY A 375 21.89 26.78 -6.04
CA GLY A 375 21.05 27.78 -5.39
C GLY A 375 19.54 27.47 -5.48
N VAL A 376 19.20 26.18 -5.68
CA VAL A 376 17.81 25.70 -5.79
C VAL A 376 17.18 25.49 -4.41
N THR A 377 17.93 25.74 -3.34
CA THR A 377 17.41 25.77 -1.97
C THR A 377 16.63 27.07 -1.78
N GLY A 378 15.31 26.99 -1.82
CA GLY A 378 14.42 28.08 -1.46
C GLY A 378 14.46 28.37 0.04
#